data_d1167ab81dabb26444c7b2ae221f799d
#
_entry.id   d1167ab81dabb26444c7b2ae221f799d
#
_cell.length_a   1.000
_cell.length_b   1.000
_cell.length_c   1.000
_cell.angle_alpha   90.00
_cell.angle_beta   90.00
_cell.angle_gamma   90.00
#
_symmetry.space_group_name_H-M   'P 1'
#
loop_
_entity.id
_entity.type
_entity.pdbx_description
1 polymer ?
#
loop_
_entity_poly.entity_id
_entity_poly.type
_entity_poly.pdbx_seq_one_letter_code
_entity_poly.pdbx_strand_id
1 'polypeptide(L)'
;KPVYPIRNYGSAMAPFYTILSLWVGSIVLAAMMKVSVDDELINELIPVRLHEIYLGRYLFFGGLALLQATLVCAGDILFFGIQCDNPLQFVLAGWVASLVFSNIVYTLTVSFGDIGKALAVVLLVMQVGGSGGTFPIEMTGPVFQAIYPFLPFTHGINAMHAAMAGAYHCLLYTSDAAD
;
A
#
# COMPACT_ATOMS: atom_id res chain seq x y z
N LYS A 1 9.86 -14.96 24.71
CA LYS A 1 10.07 -15.98 23.65
C LYS A 1 9.53 -15.41 22.36
N PRO A 2 10.26 -15.45 21.23
CA PRO A 2 9.69 -15.04 19.96
C PRO A 2 8.46 -15.90 19.65
N VAL A 3 7.33 -15.24 19.38
CA VAL A 3 6.05 -15.92 19.14
C VAL A 3 6.09 -16.66 17.79
N TYR A 4 6.96 -16.22 16.87
CA TYR A 4 7.20 -16.86 15.58
C TYR A 4 8.69 -16.79 15.21
N PRO A 5 9.38 -17.91 15.02
CA PRO A 5 10.79 -17.93 14.64
C PRO A 5 10.96 -17.61 13.15
N ILE A 6 11.21 -16.34 12.84
CA ILE A 6 11.62 -15.94 11.50
C ILE A 6 13.07 -16.37 11.29
N ARG A 7 13.31 -17.30 10.36
CA ARG A 7 14.64 -17.87 10.11
C ARG A 7 15.60 -16.90 9.45
N ASN A 8 15.06 -16.01 8.59
CA ASN A 8 15.87 -15.09 7.80
C ASN A 8 15.41 -13.66 8.01
N TYR A 9 16.38 -12.75 8.23
CA TYR A 9 16.12 -11.30 8.35
C TYR A 9 15.40 -10.72 7.12
N GLY A 10 15.67 -11.25 5.91
CA GLY A 10 14.97 -10.86 4.69
C GLY A 10 13.46 -11.09 4.75
N SER A 11 13.02 -12.23 5.32
CA SER A 11 11.59 -12.50 5.51
C SER A 11 10.93 -11.54 6.49
N ALA A 12 11.66 -11.08 7.52
CA ALA A 12 11.14 -10.11 8.48
C ALA A 12 10.89 -8.73 7.85
N MET A 13 11.75 -8.33 6.91
CA MET A 13 11.66 -7.03 6.23
C MET A 13 10.82 -7.05 4.96
N ALA A 14 10.48 -8.23 4.43
CA ALA A 14 9.72 -8.37 3.20
C ALA A 14 8.41 -7.57 3.19
N PRO A 15 7.54 -7.61 4.23
CA PRO A 15 6.31 -6.83 4.27
C PRO A 15 6.50 -5.34 4.05
N PHE A 16 7.55 -4.77 4.63
CA PHE A 16 7.87 -3.36 4.45
C PHE A 16 8.23 -3.04 2.99
N TYR A 17 9.11 -3.83 2.38
CA TYR A 17 9.53 -3.60 0.98
C TYR A 17 8.40 -3.87 -0.01
N THR A 18 7.55 -4.86 0.25
CA THR A 18 6.36 -5.14 -0.57
C THR A 18 5.41 -3.94 -0.55
N ILE A 19 5.05 -3.44 0.64
CA ILE A 19 4.18 -2.28 0.81
C ILE A 19 4.78 -1.02 0.16
N LEU A 20 6.08 -0.80 0.33
CA LEU A 20 6.81 0.28 -0.32
C LEU A 20 6.71 0.19 -1.85
N SER A 21 6.94 -1.00 -2.40
CA SER A 21 6.87 -1.25 -3.85
C SER A 21 5.49 -0.98 -4.42
N LEU A 22 4.42 -1.34 -3.70
CA LEU A 22 3.04 -1.08 -4.12
C LEU A 22 2.72 0.42 -4.17
N TRP A 23 3.22 1.20 -3.21
CA TRP A 23 3.04 2.65 -3.23
C TRP A 23 3.82 3.31 -4.35
N VAL A 24 5.11 3.00 -4.47
CA VAL A 24 5.97 3.53 -5.54
C VAL A 24 5.40 3.18 -6.91
N GLY A 25 4.95 1.96 -7.10
CA GLY A 25 4.33 1.53 -8.34
C GLY A 25 3.03 2.28 -8.65
N SER A 26 2.23 2.63 -7.64
CA SER A 26 1.05 3.47 -7.85
C SER A 26 1.43 4.88 -8.32
N ILE A 27 2.52 5.46 -7.80
CA ILE A 27 3.06 6.75 -8.27
C ILE A 27 3.54 6.63 -9.72
N VAL A 28 4.25 5.56 -10.05
CA VAL A 28 4.75 5.32 -11.42
C VAL A 28 3.57 5.16 -12.39
N LEU A 29 2.55 4.39 -12.03
CA LEU A 29 1.33 4.26 -12.83
C LEU A 29 0.66 5.62 -13.06
N ALA A 30 0.54 6.45 -12.02
CA ALA A 30 -0.03 7.80 -12.13
C ALA A 30 0.84 8.75 -12.97
N ALA A 31 2.15 8.53 -13.03
CA ALA A 31 3.06 9.31 -13.87
C ALA A 31 2.99 8.89 -15.33
N MET A 32 2.81 7.60 -15.61
CA MET A 32 2.77 7.05 -16.99
C MET A 32 1.41 7.26 -17.65
N MET A 33 0.34 7.28 -16.88
CA MET A 33 -1.01 7.43 -17.41
C MET A 33 -1.41 8.91 -17.46
N LYS A 34 -2.02 9.34 -18.57
CA LYS A 34 -2.73 10.62 -18.62
C LYS A 34 -3.96 10.52 -17.72
N VAL A 35 -3.86 11.07 -16.52
CA VAL A 35 -4.96 11.12 -15.56
C VAL A 35 -5.93 12.28 -15.88
N SER A 36 -5.44 13.33 -16.58
CA SER A 36 -6.26 14.44 -17.07
C SER A 36 -7.17 14.01 -18.21
N VAL A 37 -8.40 14.45 -18.13
CA VAL A 37 -9.41 14.26 -19.19
C VAL A 37 -9.29 15.41 -20.17
N ASP A 38 -9.28 15.13 -21.46
CA ASP A 38 -9.53 16.15 -22.48
C ASP A 38 -11.05 16.46 -22.42
N ASP A 39 -11.39 17.59 -21.82
CA ASP A 39 -12.79 18.01 -21.61
C ASP A 39 -13.57 18.18 -22.93
N GLU A 40 -12.89 18.44 -24.03
CA GLU A 40 -13.50 18.55 -25.37
C GLU A 40 -14.12 17.23 -25.84
N LEU A 41 -13.46 16.09 -25.60
CA LEU A 41 -13.95 14.78 -26.05
C LEU A 41 -15.16 14.29 -25.26
N ILE A 42 -15.31 14.74 -24.01
CA ILE A 42 -16.40 14.30 -23.12
C ILE A 42 -17.67 15.10 -23.39
N ASN A 43 -17.54 16.39 -23.67
CA ASN A 43 -18.68 17.27 -23.92
C ASN A 43 -19.38 16.97 -25.27
N GLU A 44 -18.66 16.37 -26.22
CA GLU A 44 -19.23 16.08 -27.56
C GLU A 44 -19.93 14.72 -27.64
N LEU A 45 -19.62 13.75 -26.80
CA LEU A 45 -20.03 12.37 -27.05
C LEU A 45 -21.16 11.84 -26.17
N ILE A 46 -21.29 12.23 -24.92
CA ILE A 46 -22.38 11.72 -24.03
C ILE A 46 -22.53 12.62 -22.79
N PRO A 47 -23.74 12.87 -22.25
CA PRO A 47 -23.95 13.53 -20.97
C PRO A 47 -23.61 12.56 -19.82
N VAL A 48 -22.33 12.34 -19.57
CA VAL A 48 -21.83 11.45 -18.49
C VAL A 48 -21.63 12.27 -17.21
N ARG A 49 -22.00 11.70 -16.09
CA ARG A 49 -21.78 12.34 -14.78
C ARG A 49 -20.31 12.25 -14.39
N LEU A 50 -19.80 13.29 -13.74
CA LEU A 50 -18.37 13.40 -13.34
C LEU A 50 -17.86 12.18 -12.55
N HIS A 51 -18.71 11.60 -11.69
CA HIS A 51 -18.35 10.42 -10.89
C HIS A 51 -18.26 9.14 -11.73
N GLU A 52 -18.98 9.03 -12.84
CA GLU A 52 -18.91 7.87 -13.75
C GLU A 52 -17.56 7.87 -14.49
N ILE A 53 -17.11 9.05 -14.90
CA ILE A 53 -15.81 9.22 -15.55
C ILE A 53 -14.67 8.89 -14.57
N TYR A 54 -14.76 9.41 -13.35
CA TYR A 54 -13.78 9.12 -12.29
C TYR A 54 -13.71 7.62 -12.01
N LEU A 55 -14.87 6.99 -11.81
CA LEU A 55 -14.92 5.57 -11.43
C LEU A 55 -14.46 4.66 -12.58
N GLY A 56 -14.87 4.96 -13.82
CA GLY A 56 -14.44 4.19 -14.99
C GLY A 56 -12.93 4.21 -15.20
N ARG A 57 -12.30 5.37 -15.03
CA ARG A 57 -10.84 5.51 -15.11
C ARG A 57 -10.13 4.88 -13.93
N TYR A 58 -10.68 5.05 -12.73
CA TYR A 58 -10.12 4.39 -11.54
C TYR A 58 -10.19 2.87 -11.66
N LEU A 59 -11.24 2.32 -12.26
CA LEU A 59 -11.35 0.87 -12.46
C LEU A 59 -10.19 0.31 -13.30
N PHE A 60 -9.83 1.02 -14.37
CA PHE A 60 -8.66 0.65 -15.19
C PHE A 60 -7.34 0.81 -14.42
N PHE A 61 -7.16 1.94 -13.73
CA PHE A 61 -6.00 2.20 -12.90
C PHE A 61 -5.86 1.19 -11.77
N GLY A 62 -6.95 0.90 -11.06
CA GLY A 62 -7.02 -0.11 -10.01
C GLY A 62 -6.76 -1.54 -10.52
N GLY A 63 -7.23 -1.85 -11.73
CA GLY A 63 -6.94 -3.13 -12.39
C GLY A 63 -5.44 -3.33 -12.64
N LEU A 64 -4.75 -2.30 -13.13
CA LEU A 64 -3.30 -2.32 -13.30
C LEU A 64 -2.57 -2.40 -11.95
N ALA A 65 -3.06 -1.71 -10.93
CA ALA A 65 -2.50 -1.77 -9.58
C ALA A 65 -2.65 -3.18 -8.97
N LEU A 66 -3.77 -3.87 -9.21
CA LEU A 66 -3.96 -5.26 -8.78
C LEU A 66 -3.01 -6.22 -9.52
N LEU A 67 -2.83 -6.04 -10.83
CA LEU A 67 -1.87 -6.83 -11.61
C LEU A 67 -0.46 -6.65 -11.05
N GLN A 68 -0.06 -5.41 -10.79
CA GLN A 68 1.22 -5.08 -10.17
C GLN A 68 1.36 -5.73 -8.79
N ALA A 69 0.34 -5.65 -7.93
CA ALA A 69 0.35 -6.27 -6.61
C ALA A 69 0.52 -7.80 -6.69
N THR A 70 -0.16 -8.43 -7.65
CA THR A 70 -0.02 -9.87 -7.89
C THR A 70 1.41 -10.22 -8.29
N LEU A 71 2.02 -9.45 -9.20
CA LEU A 71 3.40 -9.68 -9.65
C LEU A 71 4.41 -9.49 -8.50
N VAL A 72 4.25 -8.45 -7.68
CA VAL A 72 5.14 -8.19 -6.53
C VAL A 72 5.00 -9.30 -5.49
N CYS A 73 3.78 -9.62 -5.05
CA CYS A 73 3.56 -10.67 -4.05
C CYS A 73 3.98 -12.06 -4.55
N ALA A 74 3.72 -12.37 -5.83
CA ALA A 74 4.19 -13.62 -6.43
C ALA A 74 5.73 -13.65 -6.50
N GLY A 75 6.36 -12.53 -6.85
CA GLY A 75 7.82 -12.38 -6.84
C GLY A 75 8.42 -12.64 -5.46
N ASP A 76 7.84 -12.06 -4.42
CA ASP A 76 8.26 -12.25 -3.04
C ASP A 76 8.20 -13.73 -2.62
N ILE A 77 7.11 -14.41 -2.97
CA ILE A 77 6.91 -15.82 -2.61
C ILE A 77 7.78 -16.74 -3.45
N LEU A 78 7.84 -16.55 -4.78
CA LEU A 78 8.49 -17.48 -5.71
C LEU A 78 10.00 -17.25 -5.86
N PHE A 79 10.45 -15.98 -5.92
CA PHE A 79 11.85 -15.65 -6.15
C PHE A 79 12.63 -15.42 -4.86
N PHE A 80 12.05 -14.70 -3.90
CA PHE A 80 12.70 -14.46 -2.62
C PHE A 80 12.45 -15.56 -1.61
N GLY A 81 11.48 -16.46 -1.87
CA GLY A 81 11.20 -17.60 -1.00
C GLY A 81 10.90 -17.17 0.43
N ILE A 82 10.13 -16.08 0.60
CA ILE A 82 9.76 -15.59 1.93
C ILE A 82 8.97 -16.66 2.68
N GLN A 83 9.25 -16.75 3.98
CA GLN A 83 8.54 -17.67 4.86
C GLN A 83 7.11 -17.14 5.08
N CYS A 84 6.12 -17.82 4.49
CA CYS A 84 4.72 -17.41 4.56
C CYS A 84 3.83 -18.64 4.78
N ASP A 85 3.12 -18.67 5.92
CA ASP A 85 2.23 -19.78 6.25
C ASP A 85 0.96 -19.76 5.40
N ASN A 86 0.48 -18.56 5.04
CA ASN A 86 -0.73 -18.37 4.24
C ASN A 86 -0.47 -17.46 3.01
N PRO A 87 0.08 -17.98 1.91
CA PRO A 87 0.43 -17.20 0.73
C PRO A 87 -0.79 -16.51 0.10
N LEU A 88 -1.97 -17.14 0.14
CA LEU A 88 -3.20 -16.53 -0.36
C LEU A 88 -3.59 -15.27 0.43
N GLN A 89 -3.46 -15.31 1.75
CA GLN A 89 -3.76 -14.16 2.61
C GLN A 89 -2.74 -13.04 2.41
N PHE A 90 -1.49 -13.37 2.15
CA PHE A 90 -0.45 -12.39 1.82
C PHE A 90 -0.77 -11.65 0.52
N VAL A 91 -1.19 -12.38 -0.53
CA VAL A 91 -1.62 -11.79 -1.80
C VAL A 91 -2.87 -10.93 -1.62
N LEU A 92 -3.87 -11.39 -0.85
CA LEU A 92 -5.08 -10.62 -0.56
C LEU A 92 -4.77 -9.33 0.20
N ALA A 93 -3.88 -9.39 1.20
CA ALA A 93 -3.41 -8.19 1.91
C ALA A 93 -2.72 -7.21 0.95
N GLY A 94 -1.89 -7.71 0.03
CA GLY A 94 -1.27 -6.93 -1.04
C GLY A 94 -2.29 -6.29 -1.97
N TRP A 95 -3.34 -6.98 -2.36
CA TRP A 95 -4.42 -6.44 -3.20
C TRP A 95 -5.17 -5.31 -2.51
N VAL A 96 -5.55 -5.50 -1.26
CA VAL A 96 -6.24 -4.46 -0.47
C VAL A 96 -5.34 -3.23 -0.31
N ALA A 97 -4.08 -3.43 0.07
CA ALA A 97 -3.11 -2.34 0.19
C ALA A 97 -2.92 -1.59 -1.14
N SER A 98 -2.78 -2.33 -2.25
CA SER A 98 -2.62 -1.76 -3.58
C SER A 98 -3.83 -0.94 -4.02
N LEU A 99 -5.05 -1.41 -3.77
CA LEU A 99 -6.27 -0.65 -4.07
C LEU A 99 -6.36 0.65 -3.25
N VAL A 100 -6.03 0.60 -1.97
CA VAL A 100 -6.02 1.79 -1.11
C VAL A 100 -4.97 2.79 -1.59
N PHE A 101 -3.76 2.33 -1.85
CA PHE A 101 -2.65 3.19 -2.28
C PHE A 101 -2.90 3.80 -3.66
N SER A 102 -3.36 2.99 -4.61
CA SER A 102 -3.71 3.46 -5.94
C SER A 102 -4.86 4.47 -5.89
N ASN A 103 -5.85 4.28 -5.02
CA ASN A 103 -6.94 5.24 -4.84
C ASN A 103 -6.44 6.58 -4.30
N ILE A 104 -5.58 6.57 -3.27
CA ILE A 104 -5.00 7.79 -2.71
C ILE A 104 -4.18 8.54 -3.76
N VAL A 105 -3.26 7.85 -4.42
CA VAL A 105 -2.38 8.46 -5.43
C VAL A 105 -3.19 8.96 -6.63
N TYR A 106 -4.16 8.18 -7.09
CA TYR A 106 -5.05 8.56 -8.19
C TYR A 106 -5.86 9.81 -7.84
N THR A 107 -6.49 9.85 -6.66
CA THR A 107 -7.27 11.02 -6.21
C THR A 107 -6.42 12.28 -6.09
N LEU A 108 -5.22 12.17 -5.52
CA LEU A 108 -4.27 13.29 -5.44
C LEU A 108 -3.88 13.80 -6.83
N THR A 109 -3.64 12.88 -7.76
CA THR A 109 -3.22 13.23 -9.12
C THR A 109 -4.37 13.86 -9.92
N VAL A 110 -5.60 13.34 -9.78
CA VAL A 110 -6.80 13.92 -10.43
C VAL A 110 -7.12 15.31 -9.88
N SER A 111 -6.99 15.50 -8.54
CA SER A 111 -7.34 16.75 -7.88
C SER A 111 -6.31 17.86 -8.09
N PHE A 112 -5.02 17.52 -8.09
CA PHE A 112 -3.92 18.50 -8.07
C PHE A 112 -2.95 18.37 -9.26
N GLY A 113 -3.19 17.44 -10.19
CA GLY A 113 -2.30 17.22 -11.33
C GLY A 113 -0.88 16.83 -10.90
N ASP A 114 0.13 17.52 -11.43
CA ASP A 114 1.53 17.24 -11.12
C ASP A 114 1.91 17.55 -9.65
N ILE A 115 1.24 18.53 -9.02
CA ILE A 115 1.40 18.81 -7.59
C ILE A 115 0.91 17.60 -6.76
N GLY A 116 -0.16 16.92 -7.20
CA GLY A 116 -0.67 15.71 -6.54
C GLY A 116 0.34 14.56 -6.54
N LYS A 117 1.09 14.40 -7.64
CA LYS A 117 2.19 13.41 -7.71
C LYS A 117 3.32 13.77 -6.73
N ALA A 118 3.69 15.06 -6.64
CA ALA A 118 4.68 15.53 -5.69
C ALA A 118 4.23 15.28 -4.23
N LEU A 119 2.95 15.54 -3.92
CA LEU A 119 2.37 15.24 -2.61
C LEU A 119 2.41 13.75 -2.29
N ALA A 120 2.16 12.88 -3.27
CA ALA A 120 2.25 11.42 -3.09
C ALA A 120 3.68 10.97 -2.75
N VAL A 121 4.71 11.63 -3.28
CA VAL A 121 6.12 11.39 -2.93
C VAL A 121 6.43 11.90 -1.52
N VAL A 122 5.94 13.08 -1.13
CA VAL A 122 6.10 13.58 0.24
C VAL A 122 5.45 12.65 1.26
N LEU A 123 4.22 12.18 0.96
CA LEU A 123 3.55 11.18 1.79
C LEU A 123 4.34 9.87 1.88
N LEU A 124 4.99 9.44 0.79
CA LEU A 124 5.88 8.27 0.80
C LEU A 124 6.99 8.43 1.83
N VAL A 125 7.70 9.56 1.81
CA VAL A 125 8.80 9.82 2.74
C VAL A 125 8.32 9.80 4.19
N MET A 126 7.16 10.43 4.46
CA MET A 126 6.55 10.40 5.80
C MET A 126 6.16 8.99 6.24
N GLN A 127 5.63 8.17 5.33
CA GLN A 127 5.23 6.80 5.62
C GLN A 127 6.44 5.89 5.87
N VAL A 128 7.52 6.04 5.09
CA VAL A 128 8.77 5.28 5.30
C VAL A 128 9.36 5.58 6.68
N GLY A 129 9.41 6.87 7.08
CA GLY A 129 9.94 7.28 8.38
C GLY A 129 9.03 6.98 9.57
N GLY A 130 7.71 6.94 9.35
CA GLY A 130 6.71 6.87 10.42
C GLY A 130 6.00 5.53 10.57
N SER A 131 6.20 4.56 9.66
CA SER A 131 5.45 3.30 9.67
C SER A 131 5.94 2.23 10.64
N GLY A 132 7.08 2.44 11.29
CA GLY A 132 7.69 1.43 12.16
C GLY A 132 8.24 0.20 11.42
N GLY A 133 8.26 0.21 10.09
CA GLY A 133 8.67 -0.95 9.28
C GLY A 133 10.16 -1.23 9.28
N THR A 134 10.99 -0.19 9.47
CA THR A 134 12.46 -0.31 9.51
C THR A 134 13.03 -0.21 10.93
N PHE A 135 12.41 0.62 11.78
CA PHE A 135 12.80 0.82 13.17
C PHE A 135 11.56 0.79 14.06
N PRO A 136 11.66 0.32 15.31
CA PRO A 136 10.58 0.42 16.28
C PRO A 136 10.09 1.87 16.42
N ILE A 137 8.77 2.06 16.46
CA ILE A 137 8.15 3.40 16.49
C ILE A 137 8.56 4.20 17.74
N GLU A 138 8.92 3.52 18.81
CA GLU A 138 9.38 4.12 20.07
C GLU A 138 10.69 4.90 19.91
N MET A 139 11.48 4.58 18.89
CA MET A 139 12.75 5.27 18.57
C MET A 139 12.53 6.52 17.70
N THR A 140 11.32 6.73 17.18
CA THR A 140 10.98 7.89 16.36
C THR A 140 10.49 9.05 17.21
N GLY A 141 10.54 10.28 16.65
CA GLY A 141 10.09 11.48 17.36
C GLY A 141 8.58 11.46 17.65
N PRO A 142 8.12 12.24 18.65
CA PRO A 142 6.72 12.23 19.11
C PRO A 142 5.69 12.55 18.03
N VAL A 143 6.08 13.32 17.01
CA VAL A 143 5.23 13.63 15.86
C VAL A 143 4.91 12.37 15.05
N PHE A 144 5.90 11.53 14.78
CA PHE A 144 5.71 10.28 14.06
C PHE A 144 4.87 9.28 14.85
N GLN A 145 5.06 9.20 16.16
CA GLN A 145 4.24 8.37 17.05
C GLN A 145 2.77 8.78 17.03
N ALA A 146 2.48 10.08 16.99
CA ALA A 146 1.10 10.58 16.91
C ALA A 146 0.44 10.29 15.55
N ILE A 147 1.21 10.30 14.46
CA ILE A 147 0.70 10.07 13.09
C ILE A 147 0.65 8.57 12.76
N TYR A 148 1.44 7.74 13.42
CA TYR A 148 1.57 6.30 13.18
C TYR A 148 0.25 5.55 12.92
N PRO A 149 -0.81 5.71 13.77
CA PRO A 149 -2.08 5.00 13.57
C PRO A 149 -2.84 5.43 12.31
N PHE A 150 -2.52 6.59 11.73
CA PHE A 150 -3.18 7.11 10.52
C PHE A 150 -2.44 6.74 9.23
N LEU A 151 -1.23 6.19 9.34
CA LEU A 151 -0.42 5.86 8.17
C LEU A 151 -0.90 4.56 7.51
N PRO A 152 -1.26 4.58 6.21
CA PRO A 152 -1.68 3.38 5.49
C PRO A 152 -0.62 2.27 5.46
N PHE A 153 0.67 2.62 5.45
CA PHE A 153 1.78 1.66 5.50
C PHE A 153 1.75 0.80 6.75
N THR A 154 1.50 1.39 7.90
CA THR A 154 1.41 0.70 9.18
C THR A 154 0.42 -0.46 9.11
N HIS A 155 -0.78 -0.19 8.63
CA HIS A 155 -1.83 -1.21 8.51
C HIS A 155 -1.49 -2.26 7.45
N GLY A 156 -0.91 -1.85 6.32
CA GLY A 156 -0.47 -2.77 5.26
C GLY A 156 0.62 -3.72 5.75
N ILE A 157 1.65 -3.19 6.42
CA ILE A 157 2.75 -3.98 6.98
C ILE A 157 2.22 -4.97 8.02
N ASN A 158 1.37 -4.51 8.95
CA ASN A 158 0.78 -5.37 9.98
C ASN A 158 -0.09 -6.48 9.39
N ALA A 159 -0.90 -6.18 8.35
CA ALA A 159 -1.71 -7.18 7.67
C ALA A 159 -0.83 -8.25 6.96
N MET A 160 0.26 -7.84 6.32
CA MET A 160 1.20 -8.78 5.70
C MET A 160 1.96 -9.61 6.74
N HIS A 161 2.39 -9.02 7.85
CA HIS A 161 2.99 -9.78 8.96
C HIS A 161 2.02 -10.81 9.52
N ALA A 162 0.75 -10.45 9.71
CA ALA A 162 -0.28 -11.38 10.17
C ALA A 162 -0.49 -12.54 9.19
N ALA A 163 -0.48 -12.28 7.89
CA ALA A 163 -0.57 -13.32 6.85
C ALA A 163 0.65 -14.26 6.86
N MET A 164 1.85 -13.72 7.04
CA MET A 164 3.09 -14.52 7.13
C MET A 164 3.15 -15.40 8.37
N ALA A 165 2.71 -14.87 9.51
CA ALA A 165 2.75 -15.57 10.79
C ALA A 165 1.57 -16.54 11.02
N GLY A 166 0.63 -16.63 10.09
CA GLY A 166 -0.61 -17.39 10.28
C GLY A 166 -1.51 -16.87 11.40
N ALA A 167 -1.23 -15.69 11.90
CA ALA A 167 -1.75 -15.18 13.17
C ALA A 167 -2.87 -14.16 12.97
N TYR A 168 -4.00 -14.57 12.38
CA TYR A 168 -5.22 -13.77 12.51
C TYR A 168 -5.72 -13.68 13.97
N HIS A 169 -5.26 -14.59 14.85
CA HIS A 169 -5.49 -14.51 16.28
C HIS A 169 -4.55 -13.56 17.04
N CYS A 170 -3.47 -13.11 16.42
CA CYS A 170 -2.45 -12.30 17.11
C CYS A 170 -2.77 -10.80 17.19
N LEU A 171 -3.74 -10.30 16.42
CA LEU A 171 -4.21 -8.91 16.57
C LEU A 171 -4.94 -8.68 17.92
N LEU A 172 -5.42 -9.74 18.54
CA LEU A 172 -5.99 -9.69 19.91
C LEU A 172 -4.90 -9.66 21.00
N TYR A 173 -3.68 -10.17 20.69
CA TYR A 173 -2.60 -10.25 21.70
C TYR A 173 -1.74 -8.99 21.79
N THR A 174 -1.79 -8.09 20.82
CA THR A 174 -1.04 -6.81 20.87
C THR A 174 -1.78 -5.75 21.69
N SER A 175 -3.08 -5.90 21.92
CA SER A 175 -3.82 -5.00 22.79
C SER A 175 -3.71 -5.39 24.28
N ASP A 176 -3.50 -6.68 24.59
CA ASP A 176 -3.37 -7.17 25.97
C ASP A 176 -1.93 -7.10 26.52
N ALA A 177 -0.95 -6.79 25.67
CA ALA A 177 0.44 -6.62 26.12
C ALA A 177 0.80 -5.16 26.46
N ALA A 178 -0.17 -4.25 26.38
CA ALA A 178 -0.01 -2.83 26.68
C ALA A 178 -0.65 -2.40 28.02
N ASP A 179 -1.17 -3.36 28.81
CA ASP A 179 -1.63 -3.16 30.20
C ASP A 179 -0.63 -3.70 31.24
#